data_d5ed0d71309a3d40690ae705c2b41294
#
_entry.id   d5ed0d71309a3d40690ae705c2b41294
#
_cell.length_a   1.000
_cell.length_b   1.000
_cell.length_c   1.000
_cell.angle_alpha   90.00
_cell.angle_beta   90.00
_cell.angle_gamma   90.00
#
_symmetry.space_group_name_H-M   'P 1'
#
loop_
_entity.id
_entity.type
_entity.pdbx_description
1 polymer ?
#
loop_
_entity_poly.entity_id
_entity_poly.type
_entity_poly.pdbx_seq_one_letter_code
_entity_poly.pdbx_strand_id
1 'polypeptide(L)'
;MKGIAPTFGGINLEDIKAPECFEIEDTLKAELDIPVMHDDQHGTAIISSAGLLNAIEVAGKSIRNVKMVVNGAGAAACACTRLYLSLGLKKENLVMCDSKGVIRKDRKGLTEAKAFYLIGALLERS
;
A
#
# COMPACT_ATOMS: atom_id res chain seq x y z
N MET A 1 -9.36 -11.08 20.74
CA MET A 1 -7.93 -11.32 20.38
C MET A 1 -7.03 -11.34 21.62
N LYS A 2 -7.07 -10.34 22.51
CA LYS A 2 -6.20 -10.31 23.72
C LYS A 2 -6.21 -11.60 24.55
N GLY A 3 -7.38 -12.20 24.78
CA GLY A 3 -7.49 -13.42 25.60
C GLY A 3 -6.85 -14.67 25.00
N ILE A 4 -6.63 -14.73 23.70
CA ILE A 4 -6.00 -15.86 23.02
C ILE A 4 -4.55 -15.59 22.62
N ALA A 5 -4.14 -14.33 22.55
CA ALA A 5 -2.79 -13.93 22.12
C ALA A 5 -1.65 -14.66 22.84
N PRO A 6 -1.70 -14.90 24.17
CA PRO A 6 -0.62 -15.59 24.87
C PRO A 6 -0.34 -17.02 24.41
N THR A 7 -1.25 -17.62 23.63
CA THR A 7 -1.09 -18.99 23.10
C THR A 7 -0.47 -19.03 21.72
N PHE A 8 -0.21 -17.87 21.09
CA PHE A 8 0.30 -17.76 19.72
C PHE A 8 1.59 -16.95 19.65
N GLY A 9 2.42 -17.27 18.67
CA GLY A 9 3.64 -16.49 18.35
C GLY A 9 3.40 -15.30 17.44
N GLY A 10 2.21 -15.15 16.86
CA GLY A 10 1.81 -14.05 15.97
C GLY A 10 0.36 -14.21 15.51
N ILE A 11 -0.18 -13.18 14.90
CA ILE A 11 -1.56 -13.16 14.38
C ILE A 11 -1.51 -12.69 12.92
N ASN A 12 -2.09 -13.50 12.03
CA ASN A 12 -2.42 -13.09 10.67
C ASN A 12 -3.91 -12.75 10.59
N LEU A 13 -4.23 -11.54 10.14
CA LEU A 13 -5.59 -11.08 9.89
C LEU A 13 -5.91 -11.29 8.41
N GLU A 14 -7.08 -11.83 8.12
CA GLU A 14 -7.57 -12.13 6.77
C GLU A 14 -8.99 -11.62 6.58
N ASP A 15 -9.34 -11.29 5.34
CA ASP A 15 -10.70 -11.00 4.89
C ASP A 15 -11.42 -9.86 5.66
N ILE A 16 -10.64 -8.90 6.15
CA ILE A 16 -11.18 -7.72 6.82
C ILE A 16 -11.19 -6.55 5.84
N LYS A 17 -12.37 -6.07 5.49
CA LYS A 17 -12.51 -4.97 4.53
C LYS A 17 -11.96 -3.64 5.06
N ALA A 18 -11.60 -2.75 4.16
CA ALA A 18 -11.28 -1.37 4.48
C ALA A 18 -12.58 -0.55 4.67
N PRO A 19 -12.62 0.44 5.60
CA PRO A 19 -11.47 0.95 6.37
C PRO A 19 -11.19 0.20 7.68
N GLU A 20 -12.06 -0.71 8.12
CA GLU A 20 -12.01 -1.38 9.41
C GLU A 20 -10.70 -2.15 9.63
N CYS A 21 -10.13 -2.72 8.58
CA CYS A 21 -8.88 -3.47 8.65
C CYS A 21 -7.71 -2.63 9.20
N PHE A 22 -7.67 -1.33 8.90
CA PHE A 22 -6.60 -0.45 9.37
C PHE A 22 -6.69 -0.24 10.89
N GLU A 23 -7.89 0.10 11.39
CA GLU A 23 -8.14 0.33 12.81
C GLU A 23 -7.87 -0.94 13.63
N ILE A 24 -8.35 -2.10 13.14
CA ILE A 24 -8.16 -3.38 13.84
C ILE A 24 -6.68 -3.73 13.90
N GLU A 25 -5.94 -3.64 12.80
CA GLU A 25 -4.52 -3.95 12.76
C GLU A 25 -3.73 -3.02 13.67
N ASP A 26 -3.93 -1.70 13.57
CA ASP A 26 -3.21 -0.71 14.36
C ASP A 26 -3.50 -0.88 15.87
N THR A 27 -4.76 -1.15 16.23
CA THR A 27 -5.14 -1.40 17.61
C THR A 27 -4.48 -2.64 18.18
N LEU A 28 -4.50 -3.76 17.44
CA LEU A 28 -3.89 -5.00 17.90
C LEU A 28 -2.37 -4.91 17.98
N LYS A 29 -1.71 -4.20 17.05
CA LYS A 29 -0.26 -3.94 17.13
C LYS A 29 0.12 -3.10 18.35
N ALA A 30 -0.73 -2.16 18.74
CA ALA A 30 -0.48 -1.32 19.90
C ALA A 30 -0.74 -2.06 21.25
N GLU A 31 -1.60 -3.08 21.25
CA GLU A 31 -2.08 -3.73 22.45
C GLU A 31 -1.48 -5.10 22.74
N LEU A 32 -0.82 -5.72 21.75
CA LEU A 32 -0.26 -7.07 21.86
C LEU A 32 1.25 -7.06 21.73
N ASP A 33 1.90 -7.92 22.51
CA ASP A 33 3.37 -8.11 22.52
C ASP A 33 3.83 -9.13 21.45
N ILE A 34 2.92 -9.61 20.59
CA ILE A 34 3.22 -10.54 19.50
C ILE A 34 3.01 -9.85 18.15
N PRO A 35 3.72 -10.26 17.09
CA PRO A 35 3.52 -9.71 15.75
C PRO A 35 2.08 -9.85 15.25
N VAL A 36 1.56 -8.78 14.67
CA VAL A 36 0.25 -8.77 14.01
C VAL A 36 0.43 -8.27 12.58
N MET A 37 -0.12 -9.00 11.62
CA MET A 37 -0.10 -8.65 10.20
C MET A 37 -1.49 -8.83 9.60
N HIS A 38 -1.87 -7.99 8.66
CA HIS A 38 -3.05 -8.16 7.81
C HIS A 38 -2.57 -8.55 6.40
N ASP A 39 -2.85 -9.80 6.00
CA ASP A 39 -2.28 -10.39 4.78
C ASP A 39 -2.76 -9.70 3.50
N ASP A 40 -4.05 -9.34 3.42
CA ASP A 40 -4.61 -8.62 2.27
C ASP A 40 -3.91 -7.28 1.98
N GLN A 41 -3.26 -6.71 2.98
CA GLN A 41 -2.42 -5.53 2.82
C GLN A 41 -0.96 -5.91 2.58
N HIS A 42 -0.35 -6.54 3.58
CA HIS A 42 1.10 -6.70 3.66
C HIS A 42 1.62 -7.91 2.89
N GLY A 43 0.90 -9.04 2.87
CA GLY A 43 1.24 -10.21 2.07
C GLY A 43 1.18 -9.88 0.58
N THR A 44 0.10 -9.23 0.15
CA THR A 44 -0.04 -8.73 -1.23
C THR A 44 1.08 -7.75 -1.60
N ALA A 45 1.46 -6.85 -0.68
CA ALA A 45 2.55 -5.91 -0.92
C ALA A 45 3.90 -6.63 -1.08
N ILE A 46 4.19 -7.63 -0.25
CA ILE A 46 5.44 -8.40 -0.30
C ILE A 46 5.55 -9.14 -1.63
N ILE A 47 4.52 -9.92 -2.00
CA ILE A 47 4.59 -10.76 -3.22
C ILE A 47 4.63 -9.90 -4.48
N SER A 48 3.86 -8.81 -4.54
CA SER A 48 3.87 -7.92 -5.69
C SER A 48 5.18 -7.14 -5.82
N SER A 49 5.82 -6.78 -4.71
CA SER A 49 7.13 -6.13 -4.71
C SER A 49 8.24 -7.07 -5.17
N ALA A 50 8.21 -8.34 -4.75
CA ALA A 50 9.14 -9.35 -5.23
C ALA A 50 9.03 -9.54 -6.75
N GLY A 51 7.80 -9.64 -7.26
CA GLY A 51 7.54 -9.70 -8.70
C GLY A 51 8.02 -8.45 -9.45
N LEU A 52 7.76 -7.26 -8.88
CA LEU A 52 8.19 -5.99 -9.46
C LEU A 52 9.71 -5.88 -9.58
N LEU A 53 10.45 -6.22 -8.53
CA LEU A 53 11.92 -6.15 -8.53
C LEU A 53 12.51 -7.04 -9.61
N ASN A 54 12.03 -8.29 -9.70
CA ASN A 54 12.46 -9.22 -10.74
C ASN A 54 12.10 -8.74 -12.16
N ALA A 55 10.88 -8.21 -12.34
CA ALA A 55 10.45 -7.67 -13.63
C ALA A 55 11.30 -6.47 -14.08
N ILE A 56 11.66 -5.59 -13.16
CA ILE A 56 12.53 -4.43 -13.42
C ILE A 56 13.94 -4.90 -13.83
N GLU A 57 14.49 -5.91 -13.15
CA GLU A 57 15.79 -6.50 -13.46
C GLU A 57 15.79 -7.11 -14.88
N VAL A 58 14.80 -7.97 -15.18
CA VAL A 58 14.65 -8.57 -16.51
C VAL A 58 14.49 -7.53 -17.61
N ALA A 59 13.81 -6.42 -17.31
CA ALA A 59 13.63 -5.31 -18.25
C ALA A 59 14.87 -4.39 -18.37
N GLY A 60 15.94 -4.63 -17.63
CA GLY A 60 17.14 -3.78 -17.60
C GLY A 60 16.88 -2.36 -17.12
N LYS A 61 15.88 -2.18 -16.22
CA LYS A 61 15.47 -0.88 -15.71
C LYS A 61 15.87 -0.69 -14.25
N SER A 62 15.77 0.55 -13.76
CA SER A 62 15.93 0.88 -12.34
C SER A 62 14.59 1.31 -11.77
N ILE A 63 14.28 0.87 -10.54
CA ILE A 63 13.06 1.25 -9.83
C ILE A 63 12.91 2.77 -9.68
N ARG A 64 14.02 3.49 -9.63
CA ARG A 64 14.05 4.96 -9.54
C ARG A 64 13.56 5.67 -10.81
N ASN A 65 13.61 4.97 -11.96
CA ASN A 65 13.35 5.57 -13.28
C ASN A 65 12.07 5.03 -13.92
N VAL A 66 11.43 4.01 -13.34
CA VAL A 66 10.18 3.49 -13.87
C VAL A 66 9.03 4.43 -13.52
N LYS A 67 8.08 4.56 -14.46
CA LYS A 67 6.78 5.19 -14.22
C LYS A 67 5.78 4.09 -13.87
N MET A 68 4.98 4.32 -12.84
CA MET A 68 4.04 3.33 -12.32
C MET A 68 2.63 3.90 -12.26
N VAL A 69 1.68 3.14 -12.77
CA VAL A 69 0.25 3.42 -12.62
C VAL A 69 -0.35 2.31 -11.75
N VAL A 70 -0.95 2.70 -10.63
CA VAL A 70 -1.68 1.79 -9.74
C VAL A 70 -3.17 2.01 -9.98
N ASN A 71 -3.81 1.02 -10.61
CA ASN A 71 -5.24 1.08 -10.89
C ASN A 71 -6.02 0.41 -9.77
N GLY A 72 -6.54 1.20 -8.87
CA GLY A 72 -7.18 0.85 -7.62
C GLY A 72 -6.56 1.61 -6.46
N ALA A 73 -7.35 1.93 -5.43
CA ALA A 73 -6.89 2.66 -4.24
C ALA A 73 -7.54 2.06 -2.97
N GLY A 74 -7.63 0.74 -2.93
CA GLY A 74 -8.01 -0.04 -1.75
C GLY A 74 -6.83 -0.31 -0.82
N ALA A 75 -7.07 -1.09 0.24
CA ALA A 75 -6.07 -1.41 1.26
C ALA A 75 -4.80 -2.05 0.67
N ALA A 76 -4.95 -3.08 -0.17
CA ALA A 76 -3.84 -3.73 -0.84
C ALA A 76 -3.03 -2.77 -1.72
N ALA A 77 -3.70 -1.97 -2.58
CA ALA A 77 -3.03 -1.01 -3.45
C ALA A 77 -2.24 0.04 -2.66
N CYS A 78 -2.79 0.51 -1.54
CA CYS A 78 -2.10 1.44 -0.64
C CYS A 78 -0.86 0.80 0.00
N ALA A 79 -0.97 -0.43 0.50
CA ALA A 79 0.14 -1.15 1.11
C ALA A 79 1.26 -1.45 0.08
N CYS A 80 0.89 -1.96 -1.10
CA CYS A 80 1.83 -2.19 -2.21
C CYS A 80 2.59 -0.92 -2.57
N THR A 81 1.86 0.18 -2.75
CA THR A 81 2.47 1.45 -3.15
C THR A 81 3.43 2.00 -2.09
N ARG A 82 3.10 1.89 -0.80
CA ARG A 82 4.02 2.27 0.29
C ARG A 82 5.32 1.47 0.21
N LEU A 83 5.21 0.16 -0.02
CA LEU A 83 6.39 -0.70 -0.13
C LEU A 83 7.21 -0.37 -1.38
N TYR A 84 6.59 -0.10 -2.54
CA TYR A 84 7.32 0.33 -3.75
C TYR A 84 8.09 1.64 -3.54
N LEU A 85 7.49 2.61 -2.84
CA LEU A 85 8.16 3.86 -2.50
C LEU A 85 9.35 3.62 -1.56
N SER A 86 9.23 2.73 -0.57
CA SER A 86 10.35 2.36 0.33
C SER A 86 11.48 1.64 -0.40
N LEU A 87 11.17 0.90 -1.47
CA LEU A 87 12.15 0.24 -2.33
C LEU A 87 12.85 1.21 -3.31
N GLY A 88 12.42 2.46 -3.37
CA GLY A 88 13.07 3.50 -4.15
C GLY A 88 12.31 4.02 -5.36
N LEU A 89 11.05 3.59 -5.57
CA LEU A 89 10.17 4.24 -6.54
C LEU A 89 10.02 5.71 -6.18
N LYS A 90 10.21 6.60 -7.13
CA LYS A 90 10.02 8.03 -6.90
C LYS A 90 8.53 8.38 -6.90
N LYS A 91 8.09 9.17 -5.92
CA LYS A 91 6.69 9.60 -5.79
C LYS A 91 6.19 10.35 -7.03
N GLU A 92 7.03 11.14 -7.66
CA GLU A 92 6.74 11.86 -8.90
C GLU A 92 6.48 10.93 -10.11
N ASN A 93 6.97 9.70 -10.06
CA ASN A 93 6.77 8.68 -11.10
C ASN A 93 5.56 7.77 -10.85
N LEU A 94 4.81 8.02 -9.77
CA LEU A 94 3.65 7.22 -9.38
C LEU A 94 2.35 7.93 -9.72
N VAL A 95 1.43 7.22 -10.37
CA VAL A 95 0.04 7.65 -10.55
C VAL A 95 -0.87 6.61 -9.90
N MET A 96 -1.77 7.05 -9.03
CA MET A 96 -2.80 6.19 -8.45
C MET A 96 -4.18 6.60 -8.95
N CYS A 97 -5.00 5.60 -9.31
CA CYS A 97 -6.37 5.79 -9.76
C CYS A 97 -7.34 5.07 -8.84
N ASP A 98 -8.56 5.56 -8.75
CA ASP A 98 -9.70 4.84 -8.16
C ASP A 98 -10.88 4.82 -9.15
N SER A 99 -12.06 4.34 -8.72
CA SER A 99 -13.27 4.29 -9.56
C SER A 99 -13.73 5.64 -10.15
N LYS A 100 -13.19 6.75 -9.63
CA LYS A 100 -13.47 8.12 -10.11
C LYS A 100 -12.31 8.70 -10.94
N GLY A 101 -11.31 7.89 -11.28
CA GLY A 101 -10.13 8.30 -12.05
C GLY A 101 -8.90 8.61 -11.20
N VAL A 102 -8.00 9.40 -11.75
CA VAL A 102 -6.72 9.74 -11.10
C VAL A 102 -6.93 10.48 -9.78
N ILE A 103 -6.17 10.09 -8.76
CA ILE A 103 -6.15 10.75 -7.46
C ILE A 103 -5.23 11.97 -7.55
N ARG A 104 -5.81 13.16 -7.55
CA ARG A 104 -5.12 14.45 -7.73
C ARG A 104 -5.35 15.38 -6.54
N LYS A 105 -4.49 16.38 -6.37
CA LYS A 105 -4.54 17.36 -5.26
C LYS A 105 -5.82 18.18 -5.21
N ASP A 106 -6.42 18.46 -6.36
CA ASP A 106 -7.65 19.26 -6.50
C ASP A 106 -8.93 18.45 -6.18
N ARG A 107 -8.81 17.15 -5.96
CA ARG A 107 -9.95 16.28 -5.67
C ARG A 107 -10.42 16.38 -4.23
N LYS A 108 -11.72 16.68 -4.05
CA LYS A 108 -12.37 16.73 -2.73
C LYS A 108 -12.85 15.34 -2.30
N GLY A 109 -12.97 15.13 -0.97
CA GLY A 109 -13.53 13.90 -0.39
C GLY A 109 -12.60 12.68 -0.46
N LEU A 110 -11.29 12.90 -0.50
CA LEU A 110 -10.31 11.84 -0.38
C LEU A 110 -10.18 11.40 1.08
N THR A 111 -10.08 10.08 1.29
CA THR A 111 -9.68 9.54 2.59
C THR A 111 -8.23 9.88 2.87
N GLU A 112 -7.82 9.90 4.15
CA GLU A 112 -6.44 10.19 4.56
C GLU A 112 -5.44 9.25 3.87
N ALA A 113 -5.77 7.95 3.79
CA ALA A 113 -4.95 6.97 3.07
C ALA A 113 -4.75 7.32 1.60
N LYS A 114 -5.77 7.84 0.91
CA LYS A 114 -5.66 8.29 -0.48
C LYS A 114 -4.93 9.62 -0.62
N ALA A 115 -5.10 10.52 0.36
CA ALA A 115 -4.41 11.81 0.36
C ALA A 115 -2.88 11.68 0.40
N PHE A 116 -2.36 10.61 1.01
CA PHE A 116 -0.91 10.32 1.00
C PHE A 116 -0.35 10.17 -0.42
N TYR A 117 -1.14 9.66 -1.37
CA TYR A 117 -0.73 9.40 -2.76
C TYR A 117 -1.04 10.54 -3.73
N LEU A 118 -1.39 11.71 -3.22
CA LEU A 118 -1.63 12.89 -4.05
C LEU A 118 -0.39 13.22 -4.87
N ILE A 119 -0.57 13.23 -6.17
CA ILE A 119 0.49 13.53 -7.14
C ILE A 119 0.37 14.97 -7.57
N GLY A 120 1.49 15.68 -7.46
CA GLY A 120 1.61 17.04 -7.94
C GLY A 120 2.35 17.23 -9.26
N ALA A 121 2.98 16.20 -9.85
CA ALA A 121 4.03 16.48 -10.82
C ALA A 121 3.86 15.86 -12.22
N LEU A 122 3.11 14.79 -12.40
CA LEU A 122 3.05 14.11 -13.71
C LEU A 122 2.00 14.64 -14.69
N LEU A 123 1.01 15.39 -14.21
CA LEU A 123 -0.09 15.92 -15.04
C LEU A 123 0.00 17.41 -15.35
N GLU A 124 1.01 18.11 -14.80
CA GLU A 124 1.28 19.52 -15.16
C GLU A 124 2.16 19.69 -16.42
N ARG A 125 2.51 18.59 -17.09
CA ARG A 125 3.35 18.59 -18.29
C ARG A 125 2.64 18.00 -19.51
N SER A 126 1.43 18.43 -19.78
CA SER A 126 0.79 18.17 -21.09
C SER A 126 0.07 19.41 -21.56
#